data_6c3bfa36985388db5cf4674042b0fd6a
#
_entry.id   6c3bfa36985388db5cf4674042b0fd6a
#
_cell.length_a   1.000
_cell.length_b   1.000
_cell.length_c   1.000
_cell.angle_alpha   90.00
_cell.angle_beta   90.00
_cell.angle_gamma   90.00
#
_symmetry.space_group_name_H-M   'P 1'
#
loop_
_entity.id
_entity.type
_entity.pdbx_description
1 polymer ?
#
loop_
_entity_poly.entity_id
_entity_poly.type
_entity_poly.pdbx_seq_one_letter_code
_entity_poly.pdbx_strand_id
1 'polypeptide(L)'
;MQQTLESLITSAWLDAWDKGDLGALDNLMADGYTRTSKATGATIDLAGLKAEIAAVRDAFPDLRTTVDDVVEGEATVAVFWTSTGTHTREYLGVPATGLTVQTRGSNFLVLHNGKIARETVTWDGSELLAGLGIRRLRGIAAPAAAEEAGTDELDMDVMKAFNREFITGVTVVTTKEGDKPRGLAANAYCSVSLEPPLVLVCVQKTSSTYPALFSSSHLGINILGAEQRGTVGVFASKAADKFAEVDWHEGPQGSPLLDGSAASVEAEIQERFQAKTHTVFICRVRHAEMGASAPMVYKAGHFYDGGKLAEL
;
A
#
# COMPACT_ATOMS: atom_id res chain seq x y z
N MET A 1 14.98 35.02 -31.07
CA MET A 1 13.82 35.20 -30.18
C MET A 1 14.28 34.78 -28.79
N GLN A 2 14.21 35.68 -27.83
CA GLN A 2 14.54 35.39 -26.43
C GLN A 2 13.43 34.47 -25.89
N GLN A 3 13.78 33.28 -25.39
CA GLN A 3 12.80 32.39 -24.76
C GLN A 3 12.21 33.10 -23.53
N THR A 4 10.91 33.06 -23.37
CA THR A 4 10.24 33.54 -22.15
C THR A 4 10.57 32.65 -20.99
N LEU A 5 10.53 33.16 -19.75
CA LEU A 5 10.76 32.37 -18.54
C LEU A 5 9.76 31.22 -18.43
N GLU A 6 8.50 31.44 -18.75
CA GLU A 6 7.46 30.45 -18.89
C GLU A 6 7.88 29.29 -19.82
N SER A 7 8.35 29.62 -21.04
CA SER A 7 8.81 28.59 -22.01
C SER A 7 9.99 27.80 -21.51
N LEU A 8 10.94 28.43 -20.79
CA LEU A 8 12.11 27.73 -20.21
C LEU A 8 11.68 26.78 -19.09
N ILE A 9 10.84 27.24 -18.17
CA ILE A 9 10.33 26.43 -17.07
C ILE A 9 9.52 25.25 -17.61
N THR A 10 8.58 25.49 -18.50
CA THR A 10 7.73 24.47 -19.11
C THR A 10 8.57 23.41 -19.84
N SER A 11 9.54 23.83 -20.66
CA SER A 11 10.39 22.89 -21.39
C SER A 11 11.23 22.03 -20.45
N ALA A 12 11.93 22.64 -19.49
CA ALA A 12 12.78 21.89 -18.54
C ALA A 12 11.95 20.95 -17.64
N TRP A 13 10.74 21.35 -17.28
CA TRP A 13 9.80 20.50 -16.52
C TRP A 13 9.40 19.26 -17.31
N LEU A 14 8.96 19.43 -18.55
CA LEU A 14 8.58 18.32 -19.42
C LEU A 14 9.77 17.43 -19.77
N ASP A 15 10.96 18.01 -19.98
CA ASP A 15 12.17 17.22 -20.22
C ASP A 15 12.53 16.35 -19.02
N ALA A 16 12.45 16.87 -17.79
CA ALA A 16 12.74 16.13 -16.58
C ALA A 16 11.66 15.07 -16.25
N TRP A 17 10.39 15.49 -16.21
CA TRP A 17 9.30 14.61 -15.77
C TRP A 17 8.87 13.60 -16.83
N ASP A 18 8.76 14.01 -18.11
CA ASP A 18 8.26 13.14 -19.17
C ASP A 18 9.35 12.32 -19.86
N LYS A 19 10.54 12.92 -20.06
CA LYS A 19 11.62 12.27 -20.78
C LYS A 19 12.70 11.69 -19.85
N GLY A 20 12.73 12.11 -18.58
CA GLY A 20 13.75 11.69 -17.61
C GLY A 20 15.09 12.39 -17.80
N ASP A 21 15.14 13.48 -18.55
CA ASP A 21 16.34 14.31 -18.65
C ASP A 21 16.48 15.20 -17.41
N LEU A 22 17.03 14.61 -16.35
CA LEU A 22 17.26 15.28 -15.08
C LEU A 22 18.29 16.42 -15.17
N GLY A 23 19.12 16.42 -16.24
CA GLY A 23 20.10 17.48 -16.51
C GLY A 23 19.42 18.82 -16.90
N ALA A 24 18.21 18.75 -17.47
CA ALA A 24 17.45 19.95 -17.84
C ALA A 24 17.21 20.90 -16.65
N LEU A 25 17.19 20.38 -15.42
CA LEU A 25 16.99 21.16 -14.21
C LEU A 25 18.23 21.93 -13.74
N ASP A 26 19.45 21.52 -14.11
CA ASP A 26 20.69 22.08 -13.57
C ASP A 26 20.87 23.55 -13.89
N ASN A 27 20.44 23.97 -15.07
CA ASN A 27 20.54 25.38 -15.48
C ASN A 27 19.39 26.25 -14.93
N LEU A 28 18.30 25.64 -14.53
CA LEU A 28 17.09 26.32 -14.06
C LEU A 28 17.14 26.63 -12.56
N MET A 29 17.83 25.79 -11.78
CA MET A 29 17.91 25.90 -10.33
C MET A 29 19.09 26.76 -9.89
N ALA A 30 18.90 27.55 -8.82
CA ALA A 30 19.96 28.32 -8.18
C ALA A 30 20.80 27.41 -7.27
N ASP A 31 22.03 27.87 -6.98
CA ASP A 31 22.84 27.25 -5.93
C ASP A 31 22.07 27.34 -4.59
N GLY A 32 21.99 26.20 -3.86
CA GLY A 32 21.24 26.11 -2.63
C GLY A 32 19.71 26.03 -2.81
N TYR A 33 19.25 25.63 -4.00
CA TYR A 33 17.83 25.36 -4.26
C TYR A 33 17.22 24.42 -3.22
N THR A 34 15.98 24.74 -2.82
CA THR A 34 15.18 23.90 -1.91
C THR A 34 13.75 23.74 -2.40
N ARG A 35 13.21 22.52 -2.24
CA ARG A 35 11.81 22.20 -2.52
C ARG A 35 11.12 21.70 -1.25
N THR A 36 10.01 22.35 -0.89
CA THR A 36 9.20 21.98 0.29
C THR A 36 7.84 21.46 -0.13
N SER A 37 7.48 20.26 0.35
CA SER A 37 6.13 19.70 0.18
C SER A 37 5.17 20.29 1.22
N LYS A 38 4.06 20.88 0.79
CA LYS A 38 3.00 21.36 1.70
C LYS A 38 2.25 20.23 2.40
N ALA A 39 2.20 19.06 1.77
CA ALA A 39 1.49 17.90 2.33
C ALA A 39 2.24 17.27 3.49
N THR A 40 3.59 17.25 3.47
CA THR A 40 4.42 16.56 4.46
C THR A 40 5.29 17.50 5.30
N GLY A 41 5.50 18.74 4.87
CA GLY A 41 6.48 19.67 5.44
C GLY A 41 7.94 19.32 5.11
N ALA A 42 8.20 18.22 4.41
CA ALA A 42 9.55 17.79 4.06
C ALA A 42 10.19 18.76 3.06
N THR A 43 11.48 19.02 3.25
CA THR A 43 12.30 19.85 2.37
C THR A 43 13.43 19.02 1.80
N ILE A 44 13.65 19.11 0.49
CA ILE A 44 14.71 18.44 -0.26
C ILE A 44 15.49 19.43 -1.09
N ASP A 45 16.69 19.06 -1.47
CA ASP A 45 17.55 19.80 -2.43
C ASP A 45 17.33 19.31 -3.88
N LEU A 46 18.15 19.80 -4.82
CA LEU A 46 18.08 19.41 -6.23
C LEU A 46 18.37 17.90 -6.43
N ALA A 47 19.29 17.32 -5.66
CA ALA A 47 19.60 15.91 -5.75
C ALA A 47 18.39 15.06 -5.28
N GLY A 48 17.73 15.48 -4.19
CA GLY A 48 16.50 14.89 -3.72
C GLY A 48 15.36 14.98 -4.73
N LEU A 49 15.18 16.14 -5.40
CA LEU A 49 14.19 16.30 -6.47
C LEU A 49 14.46 15.32 -7.63
N LYS A 50 15.70 15.24 -8.08
CA LYS A 50 16.09 14.30 -9.16
C LYS A 50 15.81 12.84 -8.78
N ALA A 51 16.08 12.47 -7.53
CA ALA A 51 15.78 11.12 -7.02
C ALA A 51 14.27 10.85 -6.98
N GLU A 52 13.47 11.85 -6.57
CA GLU A 52 12.01 11.76 -6.57
C GLU A 52 11.45 11.55 -8.00
N ILE A 53 11.92 12.34 -8.97
CA ILE A 53 11.53 12.20 -10.38
C ILE A 53 11.88 10.80 -10.90
N ALA A 54 13.09 10.33 -10.63
CA ALA A 54 13.53 8.99 -11.05
C ALA A 54 12.64 7.89 -10.47
N ALA A 55 12.30 7.97 -9.19
CA ALA A 55 11.41 7.00 -8.53
C ALA A 55 9.99 7.00 -9.11
N VAL A 56 9.43 8.19 -9.37
CA VAL A 56 8.11 8.30 -10.00
C VAL A 56 8.14 7.71 -11.41
N ARG A 57 9.15 8.01 -12.20
CA ARG A 57 9.28 7.50 -13.57
C ARG A 57 9.55 6.00 -13.62
N ASP A 58 10.24 5.45 -12.65
CA ASP A 58 10.40 3.99 -12.54
C ASP A 58 9.04 3.31 -12.31
N ALA A 59 8.21 3.86 -11.45
CA ALA A 59 6.89 3.33 -11.15
C ALA A 59 5.85 3.58 -12.27
N PHE A 60 5.98 4.70 -12.99
CA PHE A 60 5.09 5.14 -14.07
C PHE A 60 5.90 5.46 -15.34
N PRO A 61 6.37 4.43 -16.09
CA PRO A 61 7.29 4.65 -17.21
C PRO A 61 6.71 5.48 -18.37
N ASP A 62 5.39 5.49 -18.50
CA ASP A 62 4.61 6.26 -19.48
C ASP A 62 4.11 7.60 -18.94
N LEU A 63 4.70 8.10 -17.84
CA LEU A 63 4.31 9.38 -17.23
C LEU A 63 4.29 10.49 -18.27
N ARG A 64 3.19 11.24 -18.28
CA ARG A 64 2.99 12.46 -19.08
C ARG A 64 2.47 13.55 -18.18
N THR A 65 3.14 14.70 -18.25
CA THR A 65 2.78 15.90 -17.51
C THR A 65 2.34 16.99 -18.47
N THR A 66 1.20 17.57 -18.23
CA THR A 66 0.73 18.77 -18.89
C THR A 66 0.90 19.95 -17.94
N VAL A 67 1.53 21.03 -18.40
CA VAL A 67 1.47 22.32 -17.73
C VAL A 67 0.17 22.98 -18.16
N ASP A 68 -0.76 23.09 -17.21
CA ASP A 68 -2.12 23.57 -17.47
C ASP A 68 -2.18 25.09 -17.50
N ASP A 69 -1.40 25.75 -16.62
CA ASP A 69 -1.33 27.20 -16.53
C ASP A 69 -0.03 27.65 -15.85
N VAL A 70 0.45 28.84 -16.19
CA VAL A 70 1.61 29.50 -15.60
C VAL A 70 1.25 30.94 -15.27
N VAL A 71 1.43 31.32 -14.02
CA VAL A 71 1.19 32.70 -13.56
C VAL A 71 2.51 33.32 -13.10
N GLU A 72 2.98 34.34 -13.80
CA GLU A 72 4.22 35.04 -13.50
C GLU A 72 3.96 36.27 -12.62
N GLY A 73 4.76 36.44 -11.56
CA GLY A 73 4.90 37.65 -10.76
C GLY A 73 6.28 38.26 -10.94
N GLU A 74 6.60 39.29 -10.20
CA GLU A 74 7.87 40.05 -10.34
C GLU A 74 9.11 39.16 -10.06
N ALA A 75 9.07 38.33 -9.04
CA ALA A 75 10.14 37.35 -8.67
C ALA A 75 9.57 36.00 -8.29
N THR A 76 8.40 35.66 -8.78
CA THR A 76 7.69 34.40 -8.45
C THR A 76 7.00 33.83 -9.68
N VAL A 77 6.85 32.53 -9.72
CA VAL A 77 6.06 31.85 -10.76
C VAL A 77 5.21 30.77 -10.09
N ALA A 78 3.95 30.67 -10.43
CA ALA A 78 3.10 29.55 -10.08
C ALA A 78 2.87 28.70 -11.33
N VAL A 79 3.10 27.40 -11.20
CA VAL A 79 2.90 26.41 -12.28
C VAL A 79 1.82 25.45 -11.83
N PHE A 80 0.77 25.32 -12.63
CA PHE A 80 -0.30 24.32 -12.43
C PHE A 80 -0.10 23.19 -13.42
N TRP A 81 -0.26 21.95 -12.96
CA TRP A 81 0.02 20.80 -13.79
C TRP A 81 -0.92 19.62 -13.51
N THR A 82 -1.09 18.81 -14.53
CA THR A 82 -1.75 17.52 -14.50
C THR A 82 -0.78 16.46 -14.99
N SER A 83 -0.61 15.37 -14.22
CA SER A 83 0.21 14.22 -14.61
C SER A 83 -0.65 12.98 -14.72
N THR A 84 -0.39 12.16 -15.75
CA THR A 84 -1.07 10.88 -15.98
C THR A 84 -0.03 9.81 -16.23
N GLY A 85 -0.21 8.60 -15.68
CA GLY A 85 0.71 7.48 -15.90
C GLY A 85 0.11 6.16 -15.44
N THR A 86 0.66 5.06 -15.96
CA THR A 86 0.27 3.69 -15.63
C THR A 86 1.22 3.10 -14.59
N HIS A 87 0.68 2.64 -13.46
CA HIS A 87 1.43 2.12 -12.32
C HIS A 87 1.92 0.68 -12.61
N THR A 88 3.17 0.53 -13.01
CA THR A 88 3.76 -0.74 -13.44
C THR A 88 4.80 -1.33 -12.50
N ARG A 89 5.27 -0.55 -11.50
CA ARG A 89 6.19 -1.01 -10.45
C ARG A 89 5.79 -0.48 -9.10
N GLU A 90 6.42 -1.01 -8.03
CA GLU A 90 6.12 -0.58 -6.67
C GLU A 90 6.37 0.92 -6.48
N TYR A 91 5.41 1.61 -5.86
CA TYR A 91 5.52 3.01 -5.47
C TYR A 91 4.82 3.27 -4.14
N LEU A 92 5.49 3.94 -3.21
CA LEU A 92 4.99 4.22 -1.85
C LEU A 92 4.50 2.98 -1.09
N GLY A 93 5.12 1.83 -1.32
CA GLY A 93 4.75 0.54 -0.72
C GLY A 93 3.49 -0.09 -1.32
N VAL A 94 3.07 0.38 -2.50
CA VAL A 94 1.98 -0.19 -3.30
C VAL A 94 2.59 -1.00 -4.42
N PRO A 95 2.36 -2.32 -4.51
CA PRO A 95 2.78 -3.13 -5.64
C PRO A 95 2.14 -2.64 -6.94
N ALA A 96 2.76 -2.95 -8.07
CA ALA A 96 2.22 -2.62 -9.39
C ALA A 96 0.74 -3.01 -9.52
N THR A 97 -0.10 -2.04 -9.90
CA THR A 97 -1.55 -2.26 -10.06
C THR A 97 -1.98 -2.38 -11.52
N GLY A 98 -1.15 -1.92 -12.45
CA GLY A 98 -1.53 -1.77 -13.86
C GLY A 98 -2.57 -0.68 -14.13
N LEU A 99 -3.00 0.07 -13.09
CA LEU A 99 -3.99 1.12 -13.25
C LEU A 99 -3.36 2.41 -13.78
N THR A 100 -4.06 3.07 -14.69
CA THR A 100 -3.72 4.42 -15.11
C THR A 100 -4.35 5.42 -14.15
N VAL A 101 -3.55 6.32 -13.62
CA VAL A 101 -3.99 7.34 -12.65
C VAL A 101 -3.66 8.73 -13.15
N GLN A 102 -4.45 9.70 -12.70
CA GLN A 102 -4.22 11.12 -12.93
C GLN A 102 -4.05 11.82 -11.59
N THR A 103 -3.08 12.73 -11.52
CA THR A 103 -2.84 13.60 -10.36
C THR A 103 -2.69 15.03 -10.81
N ARG A 104 -3.02 15.97 -9.93
CA ARG A 104 -2.91 17.41 -10.19
C ARG A 104 -2.16 18.06 -9.06
N GLY A 105 -1.52 19.18 -9.39
CA GLY A 105 -0.81 19.94 -8.40
C GLY A 105 -0.39 21.31 -8.88
N SER A 106 0.29 22.01 -7.98
CA SER A 106 0.89 23.28 -8.30
C SER A 106 2.24 23.43 -7.61
N ASN A 107 3.13 24.15 -8.27
CA ASN A 107 4.43 24.53 -7.75
C ASN A 107 4.50 26.05 -7.68
N PHE A 108 4.79 26.57 -6.51
CA PHE A 108 5.08 27.98 -6.32
C PHE A 108 6.59 28.17 -6.24
N LEU A 109 7.14 28.90 -7.21
CA LEU A 109 8.56 29.10 -7.43
C LEU A 109 8.95 30.50 -7.00
N VAL A 110 10.05 30.67 -6.27
CA VAL A 110 10.67 31.95 -5.95
C VAL A 110 12.00 32.03 -6.67
N LEU A 111 12.14 33.09 -7.46
CA LEU A 111 13.30 33.31 -8.30
C LEU A 111 14.34 34.19 -7.59
N HIS A 112 15.61 33.88 -7.84
CA HIS A 112 16.75 34.70 -7.50
C HIS A 112 17.72 34.77 -8.68
N ASN A 113 18.02 35.96 -9.19
CA ASN A 113 18.88 36.16 -10.36
C ASN A 113 18.45 35.30 -11.58
N GLY A 114 17.14 35.22 -11.83
CA GLY A 114 16.58 34.45 -12.95
C GLY A 114 16.58 32.94 -12.80
N LYS A 115 16.98 32.40 -11.64
CA LYS A 115 16.96 30.97 -11.31
C LYS A 115 16.00 30.65 -10.17
N ILE A 116 15.47 29.46 -10.14
CA ILE A 116 14.58 29.00 -9.07
C ILE A 116 15.40 28.73 -7.81
N ALA A 117 15.21 29.55 -6.77
CA ALA A 117 15.90 29.39 -5.49
C ALA A 117 15.07 28.56 -4.48
N ARG A 118 13.76 28.70 -4.49
CA ARG A 118 12.84 27.95 -3.63
C ARG A 118 11.62 27.52 -4.41
N GLU A 119 11.18 26.31 -4.10
CA GLU A 119 9.98 25.74 -4.65
C GLU A 119 9.09 25.23 -3.52
N THR A 120 7.81 25.51 -3.62
CA THR A 120 6.79 24.93 -2.75
C THR A 120 5.82 24.14 -3.61
N VAL A 121 5.76 22.83 -3.41
CA VAL A 121 4.84 21.96 -4.13
C VAL A 121 3.60 21.66 -3.29
N THR A 122 2.44 21.72 -3.94
CA THR A 122 1.15 21.33 -3.38
C THR A 122 0.50 20.33 -4.33
N TRP A 123 0.31 19.10 -3.85
CA TRP A 123 -0.45 18.06 -4.54
C TRP A 123 -1.03 17.08 -3.52
N ASP A 124 -2.08 16.38 -3.88
CA ASP A 124 -2.73 15.43 -2.98
C ASP A 124 -2.29 13.98 -3.29
N GLY A 125 -1.34 13.46 -2.52
CA GLY A 125 -0.92 12.05 -2.61
C GLY A 125 -2.04 11.06 -2.28
N SER A 126 -3.12 11.49 -1.61
CA SER A 126 -4.28 10.64 -1.36
C SER A 126 -5.13 10.45 -2.63
N GLU A 127 -5.13 11.41 -3.55
CA GLU A 127 -5.76 11.27 -4.87
C GLU A 127 -5.07 10.18 -5.69
N LEU A 128 -3.72 10.17 -5.72
CA LEU A 128 -2.94 9.10 -6.35
C LEU A 128 -3.29 7.73 -5.75
N LEU A 129 -3.25 7.61 -4.43
CA LEU A 129 -3.54 6.34 -3.75
C LEU A 129 -4.98 5.88 -3.97
N ALA A 130 -5.95 6.80 -3.96
CA ALA A 130 -7.34 6.48 -4.27
C ALA A 130 -7.50 5.98 -5.71
N GLY A 131 -6.81 6.60 -6.67
CA GLY A 131 -6.75 6.13 -8.06
C GLY A 131 -6.13 4.74 -8.20
N LEU A 132 -5.20 4.37 -7.32
CA LEU A 132 -4.63 3.02 -7.22
C LEU A 132 -5.49 2.03 -6.40
N GLY A 133 -6.71 2.42 -6.00
CA GLY A 133 -7.62 1.59 -5.23
C GLY A 133 -7.28 1.48 -3.73
N ILE A 134 -6.53 2.44 -3.18
CA ILE A 134 -6.07 2.42 -1.79
C ILE A 134 -6.63 3.59 -1.01
N ARG A 135 -7.20 3.30 0.15
CA ARG A 135 -7.52 4.32 1.15
C ARG A 135 -6.49 4.29 2.27
N ARG A 136 -5.97 5.45 2.64
CA ARG A 136 -5.17 5.57 3.86
C ARG A 136 -6.09 5.61 5.06
N LEU A 137 -5.77 4.85 6.12
CA LEU A 137 -6.27 5.15 7.45
C LEU A 137 -5.63 6.48 7.88
N ARG A 138 -6.40 7.56 7.81
CA ARG A 138 -5.99 8.81 8.45
C ARG A 138 -6.26 8.66 9.93
N GLY A 139 -5.23 8.79 10.75
CA GLY A 139 -5.44 9.07 12.17
C GLY A 139 -6.34 10.32 12.30
N ILE A 140 -7.23 10.34 13.27
CA ILE A 140 -7.86 11.59 13.70
C ILE A 140 -6.70 12.55 13.96
N ALA A 141 -6.68 13.72 13.30
CA ALA A 141 -5.63 14.69 13.54
C ALA A 141 -5.58 14.95 15.05
N ALA A 142 -4.49 14.58 15.68
CA ALA A 142 -4.21 15.03 17.02
C ALA A 142 -4.27 16.56 16.98
N PRO A 143 -4.92 17.23 17.95
CA PRO A 143 -4.88 18.67 18.01
C PRO A 143 -3.42 19.12 17.89
N ALA A 144 -3.15 20.12 17.04
CA ALA A 144 -1.83 20.64 16.81
C ALA A 144 -1.18 20.95 18.16
N ALA A 145 0.05 20.41 18.37
CA ALA A 145 0.87 20.62 19.55
C ALA A 145 0.25 20.13 20.89
N ALA A 146 0.15 18.81 21.08
CA ALA A 146 0.83 18.31 22.24
C ALA A 146 2.33 18.19 21.84
N GLU A 147 3.18 19.07 22.34
CA GLU A 147 4.61 18.81 22.44
C GLU A 147 4.76 17.36 22.89
N GLU A 148 5.66 16.62 22.25
CA GLU A 148 6.02 15.27 22.67
C GLU A 148 6.45 15.34 24.15
N ALA A 149 5.46 15.27 25.04
CA ALA A 149 5.70 14.92 26.42
C ALA A 149 6.35 13.55 26.33
N GLY A 150 7.60 13.45 26.77
CA GLY A 150 8.54 12.37 26.59
C GLY A 150 7.85 11.05 26.28
N THR A 151 8.07 10.53 25.10
CA THR A 151 7.63 9.19 24.74
C THR A 151 8.36 8.26 25.70
N ASP A 152 7.70 7.85 26.78
CA ASP A 152 8.05 6.58 27.39
C ASP A 152 7.95 5.58 26.23
N GLU A 153 9.09 5.20 25.66
CA GLU A 153 9.13 4.22 24.59
C GLU A 153 8.40 2.98 25.12
N LEU A 154 7.29 2.63 24.49
CA LEU A 154 6.53 1.46 24.85
C LEU A 154 7.47 0.25 24.88
N ASP A 155 7.62 -0.40 26.04
CA ASP A 155 8.41 -1.60 26.17
C ASP A 155 7.82 -2.69 25.23
N MET A 156 8.58 -2.99 24.18
CA MET A 156 8.16 -3.97 23.17
C MET A 156 7.98 -5.37 23.73
N ASP A 157 8.60 -5.69 24.86
CA ASP A 157 8.42 -6.99 25.50
C ASP A 157 7.10 -7.05 26.27
N VAL A 158 6.67 -5.95 26.85
CA VAL A 158 5.30 -5.81 27.41
C VAL A 158 4.27 -5.92 26.29
N MET A 159 4.47 -5.27 25.14
CA MET A 159 3.56 -5.39 24.00
C MET A 159 3.50 -6.82 23.44
N LYS A 160 4.63 -7.51 23.36
CA LYS A 160 4.66 -8.93 22.96
C LYS A 160 3.94 -9.82 23.98
N ALA A 161 4.12 -9.55 25.28
CA ALA A 161 3.44 -10.29 26.34
C ALA A 161 1.93 -10.10 26.27
N PHE A 162 1.46 -8.86 26.05
CA PHE A 162 0.04 -8.56 25.81
C PHE A 162 -0.52 -9.37 24.64
N ASN A 163 0.14 -9.34 23.48
CA ASN A 163 -0.32 -10.06 22.30
C ASN A 163 -0.34 -11.59 22.50
N ARG A 164 0.51 -12.15 23.37
CA ARG A 164 0.52 -13.58 23.71
C ARG A 164 -0.71 -14.02 24.51
N GLU A 165 -1.37 -13.12 25.20
CA GLU A 165 -2.61 -13.44 25.92
C GLU A 165 -3.82 -13.49 25.00
N PHE A 166 -3.72 -12.93 23.79
CA PHE A 166 -4.80 -12.94 22.83
C PHE A 166 -4.89 -14.28 22.09
N ILE A 167 -5.96 -15.01 22.32
CA ILE A 167 -6.25 -16.29 21.66
C ILE A 167 -6.87 -15.99 20.29
N THR A 168 -6.36 -16.63 19.23
CA THR A 168 -6.90 -16.48 17.88
C THR A 168 -7.18 -17.85 17.24
N GLY A 169 -7.99 -17.86 16.20
CA GLY A 169 -7.97 -18.94 15.22
C GLY A 169 -6.67 -18.89 14.39
N VAL A 170 -6.50 -19.90 13.56
CA VAL A 170 -5.43 -19.95 12.57
C VAL A 170 -6.06 -19.95 11.19
N THR A 171 -5.69 -18.97 10.35
CA THR A 171 -6.22 -18.88 9.00
C THR A 171 -5.12 -18.96 7.96
N VAL A 172 -5.47 -19.42 6.76
CA VAL A 172 -4.68 -19.26 5.56
C VAL A 172 -5.47 -18.38 4.60
N VAL A 173 -4.87 -17.26 4.23
CA VAL A 173 -5.41 -16.35 3.21
C VAL A 173 -4.82 -16.72 1.87
N THR A 174 -5.67 -16.93 0.88
CA THR A 174 -5.32 -17.44 -0.44
C THR A 174 -5.79 -16.52 -1.56
N THR A 175 -5.15 -16.59 -2.71
CA THR A 175 -5.55 -15.93 -3.95
C THR A 175 -4.85 -16.63 -5.13
N LYS A 176 -5.01 -16.11 -6.33
CA LYS A 176 -4.27 -16.54 -7.52
C LYS A 176 -3.43 -15.40 -8.10
N GLU A 177 -2.31 -15.77 -8.72
CA GLU A 177 -1.50 -14.93 -9.59
C GLU A 177 -1.52 -15.57 -10.99
N GLY A 178 -2.40 -15.08 -11.87
CA GLY A 178 -2.80 -15.85 -13.06
C GLY A 178 -3.42 -17.18 -12.62
N ASP A 179 -2.89 -18.31 -13.13
CA ASP A 179 -3.36 -19.65 -12.77
C ASP A 179 -2.64 -20.24 -11.52
N LYS A 180 -1.67 -19.54 -10.97
CA LYS A 180 -0.89 -20.05 -9.82
C LYS A 180 -1.54 -19.67 -8.50
N PRO A 181 -1.88 -20.65 -7.64
CA PRO A 181 -2.37 -20.36 -6.32
C PRO A 181 -1.26 -19.75 -5.44
N ARG A 182 -1.64 -18.81 -4.61
CA ARG A 182 -0.78 -18.12 -3.63
C ARG A 182 -1.46 -18.11 -2.28
N GLY A 183 -0.69 -18.17 -1.21
CA GLY A 183 -1.26 -18.13 0.14
C GLY A 183 -0.24 -17.83 1.22
N LEU A 184 -0.75 -17.39 2.36
CA LEU A 184 0.03 -17.14 3.58
C LEU A 184 -0.80 -17.50 4.81
N ALA A 185 -0.12 -17.98 5.86
CA ALA A 185 -0.75 -18.13 7.17
C ALA A 185 -0.90 -16.75 7.83
N ALA A 186 -2.08 -16.50 8.38
CA ALA A 186 -2.40 -15.26 9.09
C ALA A 186 -3.30 -15.58 10.29
N ASN A 187 -3.09 -14.88 11.41
CA ASN A 187 -4.02 -14.88 12.55
C ASN A 187 -4.80 -13.57 12.68
N ALA A 188 -4.46 -12.57 11.86
CA ALA A 188 -5.09 -11.26 11.86
C ALA A 188 -6.36 -11.26 10.99
N TYR A 189 -7.35 -12.02 11.41
CA TYR A 189 -8.70 -12.09 10.84
C TYR A 189 -9.72 -11.55 11.85
N CYS A 190 -10.71 -10.82 11.37
CA CYS A 190 -11.83 -10.38 12.19
C CYS A 190 -13.12 -10.31 11.36
N SER A 191 -14.26 -10.74 11.95
CA SER A 191 -15.58 -10.41 11.45
C SER A 191 -15.87 -8.94 11.73
N VAL A 192 -16.34 -8.20 10.71
CA VAL A 192 -16.62 -6.76 10.82
C VAL A 192 -18.12 -6.53 10.94
N SER A 193 -18.93 -7.21 10.10
CA SER A 193 -20.37 -7.03 10.02
C SER A 193 -21.02 -8.30 9.48
N LEU A 194 -22.24 -8.59 9.89
CA LEU A 194 -23.06 -9.66 9.33
C LEU A 194 -23.97 -9.16 8.21
N GLU A 195 -24.33 -7.88 8.22
CA GLU A 195 -25.22 -7.29 7.22
C GLU A 195 -24.71 -5.89 6.82
N PRO A 196 -24.04 -5.74 5.65
CA PRO A 196 -23.57 -6.82 4.78
C PRO A 196 -22.48 -7.68 5.44
N PRO A 197 -22.26 -8.92 4.98
CA PRO A 197 -21.24 -9.80 5.57
C PRO A 197 -19.84 -9.31 5.19
N LEU A 198 -19.18 -8.63 6.12
CA LEU A 198 -17.85 -8.06 5.97
C LEU A 198 -16.87 -8.71 6.93
N VAL A 199 -15.67 -8.95 6.42
CA VAL A 199 -14.53 -9.45 7.18
C VAL A 199 -13.29 -8.61 6.87
N LEU A 200 -12.31 -8.62 7.76
CA LEU A 200 -11.00 -8.05 7.50
C LEU A 200 -9.88 -9.06 7.69
N VAL A 201 -8.82 -8.86 6.93
CA VAL A 201 -7.52 -9.53 7.13
C VAL A 201 -6.40 -8.49 7.03
N CYS A 202 -5.36 -8.65 7.87
CA CYS A 202 -4.15 -7.81 7.79
C CYS A 202 -3.00 -8.63 7.20
N VAL A 203 -2.37 -8.11 6.16
CA VAL A 203 -1.28 -8.78 5.45
C VAL A 203 -0.03 -7.93 5.46
N GLN A 204 1.08 -8.53 5.86
CA GLN A 204 2.39 -7.87 5.85
C GLN A 204 2.87 -7.64 4.41
N LYS A 205 3.31 -6.42 4.10
CA LYS A 205 3.74 -6.03 2.75
C LYS A 205 4.97 -6.78 2.25
N THR A 206 5.80 -7.32 3.15
CA THR A 206 6.98 -8.14 2.81
C THR A 206 6.65 -9.62 2.54
N SER A 207 5.38 -10.03 2.67
CA SER A 207 4.95 -11.39 2.31
C SER A 207 5.04 -11.59 0.79
N SER A 208 5.56 -12.75 0.36
CA SER A 208 5.61 -13.12 -1.06
C SER A 208 4.22 -13.23 -1.73
N THR A 209 3.17 -13.42 -0.94
CA THR A 209 1.78 -13.47 -1.41
C THR A 209 1.15 -12.09 -1.54
N TYR A 210 1.75 -11.06 -0.91
CA TYR A 210 1.16 -9.73 -0.85
C TYR A 210 0.90 -9.10 -2.23
N PRO A 211 1.83 -9.12 -3.22
CA PRO A 211 1.56 -8.54 -4.54
C PRO A 211 0.36 -9.18 -5.24
N ALA A 212 0.22 -10.50 -5.16
CA ALA A 212 -0.90 -11.22 -5.73
C ALA A 212 -2.23 -10.85 -5.06
N LEU A 213 -2.28 -10.81 -3.72
CA LEU A 213 -3.46 -10.37 -2.97
C LEU A 213 -3.82 -8.91 -3.27
N PHE A 214 -2.80 -8.06 -3.43
CA PHE A 214 -3.03 -6.65 -3.66
C PHE A 214 -3.70 -6.37 -5.00
N SER A 215 -3.32 -7.10 -6.05
CA SER A 215 -3.89 -6.98 -7.41
C SER A 215 -5.15 -7.82 -7.63
N SER A 216 -5.49 -8.73 -6.72
CA SER A 216 -6.67 -9.58 -6.85
C SER A 216 -7.96 -8.83 -6.51
N SER A 217 -9.08 -9.25 -7.13
CA SER A 217 -10.44 -8.82 -6.77
C SER A 217 -11.07 -9.67 -5.66
N HIS A 218 -10.62 -10.92 -5.51
CA HIS A 218 -11.15 -11.89 -4.54
C HIS A 218 -10.02 -12.59 -3.80
N LEU A 219 -10.34 -13.11 -2.62
CA LEU A 219 -9.45 -13.93 -1.81
C LEU A 219 -10.24 -15.04 -1.09
N GLY A 220 -9.54 -16.14 -0.81
CA GLY A 220 -10.03 -17.17 0.09
C GLY A 220 -9.53 -16.92 1.52
N ILE A 221 -10.34 -17.24 2.52
CA ILE A 221 -9.95 -17.29 3.93
C ILE A 221 -10.34 -18.65 4.45
N ASN A 222 -9.34 -19.45 4.86
CA ASN A 222 -9.52 -20.82 5.31
C ASN A 222 -9.19 -20.88 6.81
N ILE A 223 -10.18 -21.14 7.65
CA ILE A 223 -9.97 -21.40 9.08
C ILE A 223 -9.50 -22.84 9.19
N LEU A 224 -8.25 -23.04 9.59
CA LEU A 224 -7.66 -24.38 9.61
C LEU A 224 -8.29 -25.27 10.67
N GLY A 225 -8.47 -26.55 10.31
CA GLY A 225 -8.85 -27.62 11.23
C GLY A 225 -7.69 -28.04 12.15
N ALA A 226 -8.01 -28.63 13.29
CA ALA A 226 -7.03 -29.06 14.28
C ALA A 226 -5.96 -30.03 13.71
N GLU A 227 -6.32 -30.82 12.71
CA GLU A 227 -5.43 -31.81 12.06
C GLU A 227 -4.47 -31.14 11.05
N GLN A 228 -4.69 -29.88 10.66
CA GLN A 228 -3.92 -29.17 9.62
C GLN A 228 -2.68 -28.44 10.16
N ARG A 229 -2.08 -28.92 11.25
CA ARG A 229 -0.87 -28.27 11.81
C ARG A 229 0.29 -28.21 10.81
N GLY A 230 0.46 -29.24 9.97
CA GLY A 230 1.49 -29.24 8.91
C GLY A 230 1.27 -28.09 7.91
N THR A 231 0.03 -27.88 7.53
CA THR A 231 -0.39 -26.82 6.61
C THR A 231 0.03 -25.42 7.10
N VAL A 232 -0.06 -25.16 8.43
CA VAL A 232 0.43 -23.88 9.01
C VAL A 232 1.91 -23.68 8.68
N GLY A 233 2.74 -24.70 8.87
CA GLY A 233 4.18 -24.62 8.60
C GLY A 233 4.48 -24.31 7.13
N VAL A 234 3.75 -24.93 6.22
CA VAL A 234 3.87 -24.71 4.78
C VAL A 234 3.55 -23.24 4.44
N PHE A 235 2.40 -22.72 4.87
CA PHE A 235 1.95 -21.37 4.54
C PHE A 235 2.68 -20.26 5.30
N ALA A 236 3.28 -20.57 6.46
CA ALA A 236 4.18 -19.65 7.17
C ALA A 236 5.60 -19.63 6.59
N SER A 237 5.98 -20.58 5.76
CA SER A 237 7.31 -20.69 5.16
C SER A 237 7.49 -19.71 3.97
N LYS A 238 8.74 -19.67 3.46
CA LYS A 238 9.09 -18.96 2.20
C LYS A 238 9.13 -19.91 0.99
N ALA A 239 8.52 -21.10 1.07
CA ALA A 239 8.49 -22.05 -0.05
C ALA A 239 7.89 -21.40 -1.31
N ALA A 240 8.48 -21.71 -2.47
CA ALA A 240 8.05 -21.17 -3.75
C ALA A 240 6.68 -21.72 -4.19
N ASP A 241 6.42 -23.00 -3.91
CA ASP A 241 5.15 -23.65 -4.12
C ASP A 241 4.63 -24.21 -2.79
N LYS A 242 3.62 -23.54 -2.24
CA LYS A 242 2.98 -23.91 -0.98
C LYS A 242 1.77 -24.81 -1.16
N PHE A 243 1.36 -25.02 -2.41
CA PHE A 243 0.17 -25.78 -2.75
C PHE A 243 0.49 -27.20 -3.27
N ALA A 244 1.77 -27.51 -3.48
CA ALA A 244 2.19 -28.82 -4.00
C ALA A 244 1.79 -30.03 -3.14
N GLU A 245 1.67 -29.83 -1.82
CA GLU A 245 1.39 -30.87 -0.84
C GLU A 245 0.09 -30.62 -0.05
N VAL A 246 -0.78 -29.74 -0.55
CA VAL A 246 -2.02 -29.36 0.13
C VAL A 246 -3.17 -29.50 -0.84
N ASP A 247 -4.17 -30.28 -0.46
CA ASP A 247 -5.40 -30.40 -1.24
C ASP A 247 -6.25 -29.13 -1.12
N TRP A 248 -6.78 -28.71 -2.27
CA TRP A 248 -7.59 -27.51 -2.37
C TRP A 248 -8.48 -27.56 -3.62
N HIS A 249 -9.53 -26.77 -3.63
CA HIS A 249 -10.41 -26.55 -4.78
C HIS A 249 -10.64 -25.07 -5.02
N GLU A 250 -11.21 -24.75 -6.17
CA GLU A 250 -11.58 -23.36 -6.50
C GLU A 250 -12.95 -23.00 -5.94
N GLY A 251 -13.02 -21.87 -5.25
CA GLY A 251 -14.29 -21.24 -4.93
C GLY A 251 -14.98 -20.70 -6.19
N PRO A 252 -16.25 -20.26 -6.10
CA PRO A 252 -17.04 -19.79 -7.25
C PRO A 252 -16.40 -18.65 -8.07
N GLN A 253 -15.50 -17.87 -7.49
CA GLN A 253 -14.75 -16.79 -8.15
C GLN A 253 -13.28 -17.16 -8.40
N GLY A 254 -12.92 -18.42 -8.16
CA GLY A 254 -11.60 -18.98 -8.42
C GLY A 254 -10.57 -18.82 -7.33
N SER A 255 -10.92 -18.33 -6.14
CA SER A 255 -9.97 -18.30 -5.01
C SER A 255 -9.74 -19.71 -4.49
N PRO A 256 -8.48 -20.09 -4.15
CA PRO A 256 -8.20 -21.40 -3.59
C PRO A 256 -8.84 -21.55 -2.19
N LEU A 257 -9.63 -22.60 -1.99
CA LEU A 257 -10.19 -23.03 -0.71
C LEU A 257 -9.53 -24.34 -0.30
N LEU A 258 -8.99 -24.41 0.92
CA LEU A 258 -8.21 -25.55 1.39
C LEU A 258 -9.13 -26.65 1.91
N ASP A 259 -8.96 -27.87 1.39
CA ASP A 259 -9.70 -29.05 1.84
C ASP A 259 -9.32 -29.39 3.29
N GLY A 260 -10.29 -29.89 4.06
CA GLY A 260 -10.10 -30.22 5.48
C GLY A 260 -10.11 -29.02 6.44
N SER A 261 -10.30 -27.80 5.95
CA SER A 261 -10.51 -26.62 6.82
C SER A 261 -11.76 -26.78 7.67
N ALA A 262 -11.78 -26.16 8.86
CA ALA A 262 -12.96 -26.09 9.71
C ALA A 262 -14.07 -25.26 9.06
N ALA A 263 -13.68 -24.21 8.36
CA ALA A 263 -14.56 -23.39 7.52
C ALA A 263 -13.73 -22.62 6.50
N SER A 264 -14.31 -22.33 5.34
CA SER A 264 -13.69 -21.49 4.31
C SER A 264 -14.69 -20.48 3.77
N VAL A 265 -14.20 -19.31 3.41
CA VAL A 265 -14.99 -18.31 2.71
C VAL A 265 -14.23 -17.79 1.50
N GLU A 266 -14.96 -17.46 0.44
CA GLU A 266 -14.46 -16.63 -0.65
C GLU A 266 -15.06 -15.24 -0.53
N ALA A 267 -14.21 -14.21 -0.56
CA ALA A 267 -14.60 -12.84 -0.32
C ALA A 267 -14.04 -11.89 -1.36
N GLU A 268 -14.88 -10.95 -1.78
CA GLU A 268 -14.53 -9.86 -2.70
C GLU A 268 -13.85 -8.74 -1.92
N ILE A 269 -12.69 -8.31 -2.38
CA ILE A 269 -11.94 -7.23 -1.77
C ILE A 269 -12.61 -5.89 -2.09
N GLN A 270 -13.15 -5.23 -1.07
CA GLN A 270 -13.83 -3.93 -1.21
C GLN A 270 -12.87 -2.77 -1.02
N GLU A 271 -12.02 -2.84 0.01
CA GLU A 271 -11.14 -1.73 0.36
C GLU A 271 -9.78 -2.23 0.83
N ARG A 272 -8.76 -1.40 0.61
CA ARG A 272 -7.38 -1.63 1.03
C ARG A 272 -6.88 -0.41 1.79
N PHE A 273 -6.53 -0.59 3.07
CA PHE A 273 -5.98 0.48 3.90
C PHE A 273 -4.52 0.21 4.21
N GLN A 274 -3.66 1.17 3.92
CA GLN A 274 -2.25 1.07 4.30
C GLN A 274 -2.04 1.40 5.78
N ALA A 275 -1.50 0.43 6.54
CA ALA A 275 -1.13 0.56 7.94
C ALA A 275 0.38 0.33 8.09
N LYS A 276 1.21 1.29 7.65
CA LYS A 276 2.68 1.22 7.65
C LYS A 276 3.21 -0.09 7.03
N THR A 277 3.60 -1.07 7.85
CA THR A 277 4.16 -2.37 7.42
C THR A 277 3.13 -3.37 6.89
N HIS A 278 1.84 -3.10 7.08
CA HIS A 278 0.73 -3.98 6.68
C HIS A 278 -0.25 -3.26 5.77
N THR A 279 -1.06 -4.04 5.07
CA THR A 279 -2.30 -3.59 4.45
C THR A 279 -3.47 -4.32 5.10
N VAL A 280 -4.50 -3.57 5.47
CA VAL A 280 -5.78 -4.10 5.94
C VAL A 280 -6.70 -4.20 4.74
N PHE A 281 -7.17 -5.41 4.46
CA PHE A 281 -8.16 -5.67 3.42
C PHE A 281 -9.53 -5.80 4.07
N ILE A 282 -10.50 -4.99 3.65
CA ILE A 282 -11.91 -5.15 3.98
C ILE A 282 -12.56 -5.90 2.83
N CYS A 283 -13.17 -7.03 3.12
CA CYS A 283 -13.71 -7.94 2.11
C CYS A 283 -15.17 -8.26 2.40
N ARG A 284 -15.97 -8.36 1.34
CA ARG A 284 -17.35 -8.82 1.41
C ARG A 284 -17.42 -10.31 1.10
N VAL A 285 -17.90 -11.11 2.04
CA VAL A 285 -18.06 -12.55 1.85
C VAL A 285 -19.10 -12.80 0.75
N ARG A 286 -18.74 -13.63 -0.22
CA ARG A 286 -19.58 -14.01 -1.36
C ARG A 286 -19.96 -15.48 -1.35
N HIS A 287 -19.12 -16.31 -0.72
CA HIS A 287 -19.34 -17.75 -0.56
C HIS A 287 -18.78 -18.23 0.77
N ALA A 288 -19.39 -19.24 1.37
CA ALA A 288 -18.94 -19.83 2.62
C ALA A 288 -19.19 -21.35 2.62
N GLU A 289 -18.24 -22.08 3.17
CA GLU A 289 -18.28 -23.53 3.33
C GLU A 289 -17.94 -23.90 4.77
N MET A 290 -18.62 -24.90 5.32
CA MET A 290 -18.36 -25.45 6.64
C MET A 290 -17.73 -26.83 6.49
N GLY A 291 -16.58 -27.04 7.13
CA GLY A 291 -15.97 -28.35 7.24
C GLY A 291 -16.45 -29.11 8.47
N ALA A 292 -16.00 -30.37 8.59
CA ALA A 292 -16.32 -31.21 9.73
C ALA A 292 -15.28 -31.15 10.87
N SER A 293 -14.11 -30.56 10.61
CA SER A 293 -13.01 -30.48 11.58
C SER A 293 -13.27 -29.41 12.65
N ALA A 294 -12.85 -29.66 13.89
CA ALA A 294 -12.79 -28.64 14.91
C ALA A 294 -11.72 -27.57 14.52
N PRO A 295 -11.93 -26.27 14.81
CA PRO A 295 -10.99 -25.23 14.42
C PRO A 295 -9.68 -25.33 15.22
N MET A 296 -8.57 -25.02 14.56
CA MET A 296 -7.28 -24.84 15.23
C MET A 296 -7.23 -23.51 15.96
N VAL A 297 -6.75 -23.55 17.20
CA VAL A 297 -6.57 -22.38 18.07
C VAL A 297 -5.10 -22.09 18.29
N TYR A 298 -4.71 -20.82 18.31
CA TYR A 298 -3.35 -20.37 18.56
C TYR A 298 -3.28 -19.48 19.80
N LYS A 299 -2.34 -19.78 20.71
CA LYS A 299 -1.97 -18.94 21.84
C LYS A 299 -0.46 -19.02 22.09
N ALA A 300 0.22 -17.88 22.16
CA ALA A 300 1.59 -17.74 22.64
C ALA A 300 2.62 -18.68 21.96
N GLY A 301 2.49 -18.96 20.67
CA GLY A 301 3.37 -19.87 19.92
C GLY A 301 2.93 -21.33 19.90
N HIS A 302 1.84 -21.67 20.56
CA HIS A 302 1.30 -23.03 20.64
C HIS A 302 -0.04 -23.17 19.92
N PHE A 303 -0.30 -24.36 19.41
CA PHE A 303 -1.54 -24.71 18.73
C PHE A 303 -2.35 -25.67 19.58
N TYR A 304 -3.67 -25.49 19.58
CA TYR A 304 -4.61 -26.26 20.37
C TYR A 304 -5.79 -26.71 19.51
N ASP A 305 -6.42 -27.79 19.92
CA ASP A 305 -7.64 -28.31 19.31
C ASP A 305 -8.84 -27.54 19.89
N GLY A 306 -9.51 -26.75 19.03
CA GLY A 306 -10.69 -25.98 19.43
C GLY A 306 -11.90 -26.83 19.84
N GLY A 307 -11.95 -28.09 19.41
CA GLY A 307 -12.98 -29.05 19.85
C GLY A 307 -12.83 -29.52 21.29
N LYS A 308 -11.70 -29.24 21.95
CA LYS A 308 -11.41 -29.56 23.35
C LYS A 308 -11.49 -28.37 24.30
N LEU A 309 -11.97 -27.23 23.84
CA LEU A 309 -12.22 -26.08 24.72
C LEU A 309 -13.35 -26.41 25.70
N ALA A 310 -13.12 -26.08 26.99
CA ALA A 310 -14.14 -26.24 28.01
C ALA A 310 -15.07 -25.02 28.03
N GLU A 311 -16.37 -25.27 28.08
CA GLU A 311 -17.36 -24.24 28.37
C GLU A 311 -17.27 -23.85 29.86
N LEU A 312 -17.39 -22.54 30.20
CA LEU A 312 -17.28 -21.99 31.55
C LEU A 312 -18.63 -21.91 32.23
#